data_6fd2a30ea9ad0bd0881acc4c76b0686f
#
_entry.id   6fd2a30ea9ad0bd0881acc4c76b0686f
#
_cell.length_a   1.000
_cell.length_b   1.000
_cell.length_c   1.000
_cell.angle_alpha   90.00
_cell.angle_beta   90.00
_cell.angle_gamma   90.00
#
_symmetry.space_group_name_H-M   'P 1'
#
loop_
_entity.id
_entity.type
_entity.pdbx_description
1 polymer ?
#
loop_
_entity_poly.entity_id
_entity_poly.type
_entity_poly.pdbx_seq_one_letter_code
_entity_poly.pdbx_strand_id
1 'polypeptide(L)'
;GKEYYEYLVRMSTGTSYASVDELTDAVTRRIDEDAAAMANELTAELYLEMLSYSFSETEPDAILADLKVQTKQEFPELPECSCTIKAVPEALELSLSPAFYLTPPMDRFQDNVIYINGSEEYADTPLYTTLAHEGYPGHLYQTVYFSSVCDDPIRHLLSFPAYTEGWATYVEFQSYFFDNGLSPELQNLLMRNQAVTLGIHALLDLNINYYGWTKDQTAAFLEETYGITDRETSDRMFDAMVDNPANYLEYYVGWLEIQQMREQAEETLGSSFDPMEFHTLLLDLGPAPFTVIRAHFQSWLVTAPLTQGDLAA
;
A
#
# COMPACT_ATOMS: atom_id res chain seq x y z
N GLY A 1 -17.47 -9.31 19.03
CA GLY A 1 -17.48 -10.76 18.71
C GLY A 1 -17.35 -10.98 17.22
N LYS A 2 -17.18 -12.23 16.75
CA LYS A 2 -16.86 -12.60 15.35
C LYS A 2 -17.77 -11.94 14.30
N GLU A 3 -19.08 -12.03 14.46
CA GLU A 3 -20.05 -11.45 13.49
C GLU A 3 -19.86 -9.93 13.28
N TYR A 4 -19.54 -9.21 14.36
CA TYR A 4 -19.26 -7.79 14.27
C TYR A 4 -17.94 -7.53 13.55
N TYR A 5 -16.91 -8.33 13.83
CA TYR A 5 -15.63 -8.19 13.17
C TYR A 5 -15.69 -8.56 11.68
N GLU A 6 -16.45 -9.61 11.30
CA GLU A 6 -16.74 -9.92 9.90
C GLU A 6 -17.41 -8.75 9.17
N TYR A 7 -18.38 -8.10 9.84
CA TYR A 7 -19.01 -6.89 9.30
C TYR A 7 -17.98 -5.75 9.15
N LEU A 8 -17.14 -5.54 10.15
CA LEU A 8 -16.11 -4.50 10.13
C LEU A 8 -15.12 -4.75 9.00
N VAL A 9 -14.58 -5.96 8.85
CA VAL A 9 -13.69 -6.34 7.75
C VAL A 9 -14.32 -6.04 6.39
N ARG A 10 -15.59 -6.39 6.18
CA ARG A 10 -16.30 -6.08 4.93
C ARG A 10 -16.43 -4.59 4.66
N MET A 11 -16.73 -3.81 5.70
CA MET A 11 -16.90 -2.36 5.56
C MET A 11 -15.59 -1.64 5.33
N SER A 12 -14.54 -2.02 6.04
CA SER A 12 -13.22 -1.41 5.93
C SER A 12 -12.50 -1.81 4.64
N THR A 13 -12.59 -3.09 4.25
CA THR A 13 -11.81 -3.59 3.11
C THR A 13 -12.57 -3.64 1.79
N GLY A 14 -13.89 -3.83 1.83
CA GLY A 14 -14.67 -4.08 0.60
C GLY A 14 -14.11 -5.25 -0.22
N THR A 15 -13.41 -6.19 0.43
CA THR A 15 -12.65 -7.27 -0.20
C THR A 15 -13.52 -8.20 -1.04
N SER A 16 -12.92 -8.83 -2.03
CA SER A 16 -13.53 -9.85 -2.86
C SER A 16 -13.56 -11.24 -2.23
N TYR A 17 -12.81 -11.47 -1.14
CA TYR A 17 -12.79 -12.74 -0.43
C TYR A 17 -14.12 -13.05 0.23
N ALA A 18 -14.56 -14.32 0.15
CA ALA A 18 -15.88 -14.72 0.57
C ALA A 18 -16.03 -14.82 2.10
N SER A 19 -14.94 -15.05 2.82
CA SER A 19 -14.92 -15.18 4.28
C SER A 19 -13.62 -14.64 4.88
N VAL A 20 -13.63 -14.40 6.20
CA VAL A 20 -12.41 -14.04 6.96
C VAL A 20 -11.41 -15.19 6.96
N ASP A 21 -11.86 -16.45 6.95
CA ASP A 21 -10.98 -17.62 6.88
C ASP A 21 -10.22 -17.64 5.54
N GLU A 22 -10.91 -17.43 4.41
CA GLU A 22 -10.30 -17.34 3.08
C GLU A 22 -9.33 -16.17 2.98
N LEU A 23 -9.68 -15.01 3.54
CA LEU A 23 -8.81 -13.85 3.61
C LEU A 23 -7.56 -14.14 4.44
N THR A 24 -7.72 -14.78 5.61
CA THR A 24 -6.59 -15.13 6.48
C THR A 24 -5.63 -16.08 5.78
N ASP A 25 -6.14 -17.08 5.06
CA ASP A 25 -5.32 -18.01 4.27
C ASP A 25 -4.56 -17.28 3.15
N ALA A 26 -5.18 -16.31 2.50
CA ALA A 26 -4.55 -15.53 1.43
C ALA A 26 -3.45 -14.60 1.98
N VAL A 27 -3.71 -13.92 3.09
CA VAL A 27 -2.74 -13.06 3.80
C VAL A 27 -1.54 -13.90 4.25
N THR A 28 -1.78 -15.03 4.92
CA THR A 28 -0.72 -15.93 5.40
C THR A 28 0.15 -16.43 4.25
N ARG A 29 -0.47 -16.94 3.19
CA ARG A 29 0.26 -17.44 2.01
C ARG A 29 1.14 -16.36 1.39
N ARG A 30 0.64 -15.14 1.24
CA ARG A 30 1.44 -14.05 0.65
C ARG A 30 2.64 -13.67 1.52
N ILE A 31 2.46 -13.61 2.85
CA ILE A 31 3.57 -13.37 3.78
C ILE A 31 4.62 -14.47 3.64
N ASP A 32 4.21 -15.73 3.60
CA ASP A 32 5.12 -16.87 3.48
C ASP A 32 5.90 -16.85 2.15
N GLU A 33 5.23 -16.50 1.04
CA GLU A 33 5.84 -16.36 -0.28
C GLU A 33 6.90 -15.25 -0.29
N ASP A 34 6.58 -14.06 0.23
CA ASP A 34 7.50 -12.93 0.28
C ASP A 34 8.67 -13.19 1.24
N ALA A 35 8.41 -13.79 2.42
CA ALA A 35 9.46 -14.17 3.36
C ALA A 35 10.41 -15.25 2.79
N ALA A 36 9.85 -16.25 2.09
CA ALA A 36 10.67 -17.28 1.44
C ALA A 36 11.53 -16.71 0.30
N ALA A 37 10.99 -15.78 -0.49
CA ALA A 37 11.74 -15.08 -1.54
C ALA A 37 12.89 -14.27 -0.93
N MET A 38 12.63 -13.48 0.13
CA MET A 38 13.67 -12.75 0.86
C MET A 38 14.78 -13.67 1.37
N ALA A 39 14.41 -14.79 1.99
CA ALA A 39 15.39 -15.75 2.53
C ALA A 39 16.28 -16.37 1.45
N ASN A 40 15.75 -16.55 0.24
CA ASN A 40 16.49 -17.09 -0.90
C ASN A 40 17.43 -16.06 -1.56
N GLU A 41 17.06 -14.77 -1.52
CA GLU A 41 17.80 -13.68 -2.16
C GLU A 41 18.84 -13.06 -1.23
N LEU A 42 18.68 -13.21 0.11
CA LEU A 42 19.51 -12.53 1.11
C LEU A 42 20.93 -13.11 1.13
N THR A 43 21.91 -12.32 0.70
CA THR A 43 23.34 -12.57 0.87
C THR A 43 23.91 -11.70 1.99
N ALA A 44 25.15 -12.01 2.42
CA ALA A 44 25.82 -11.18 3.43
C ALA A 44 26.10 -9.77 2.91
N GLU A 45 26.41 -9.62 1.62
CA GLU A 45 26.62 -8.33 0.96
C GLU A 45 25.33 -7.52 0.92
N LEU A 46 24.23 -8.14 0.50
CA LEU A 46 22.92 -7.48 0.42
C LEU A 46 22.39 -7.08 1.80
N TYR A 47 22.65 -7.91 2.83
CA TYR A 47 22.33 -7.57 4.20
C TYR A 47 23.08 -6.32 4.68
N LEU A 48 24.38 -6.20 4.37
CA LEU A 48 25.17 -5.03 4.71
C LEU A 48 24.71 -3.78 3.95
N GLU A 49 24.34 -3.94 2.68
CA GLU A 49 23.75 -2.85 1.88
C GLU A 49 22.43 -2.37 2.49
N MET A 50 21.54 -3.30 2.88
CA MET A 50 20.27 -2.99 3.55
C MET A 50 20.45 -2.19 4.85
N LEU A 51 21.55 -2.43 5.62
CA LEU A 51 21.81 -1.69 6.84
C LEU A 51 22.32 -0.25 6.64
N SER A 52 22.71 0.11 5.41
CA SER A 52 23.38 1.39 5.14
C SER A 52 22.92 2.09 3.86
N TYR A 53 21.80 1.64 3.28
CA TYR A 53 21.27 2.26 2.06
C TYR A 53 20.76 3.67 2.30
N SER A 54 20.73 4.45 1.24
CA SER A 54 20.01 5.72 1.18
C SER A 54 19.41 5.90 -0.20
N PHE A 55 18.28 6.53 -0.29
CA PHE A 55 17.72 6.97 -1.57
C PHE A 55 18.57 8.10 -2.16
N SER A 56 18.52 8.26 -3.49
CA SER A 56 19.22 9.33 -4.21
C SER A 56 18.78 10.72 -3.78
N GLU A 57 17.49 10.88 -3.47
CA GLU A 57 16.91 12.11 -2.95
C GLU A 57 16.46 11.94 -1.50
N THR A 58 16.78 12.92 -0.66
CA THR A 58 16.48 12.89 0.79
C THR A 58 15.70 14.12 1.26
N GLU A 59 15.76 15.22 0.50
CA GLU A 59 15.03 16.44 0.83
C GLU A 59 13.59 16.36 0.31
N PRO A 60 12.57 16.67 1.11
CA PRO A 60 11.15 16.45 0.77
C PRO A 60 10.71 17.04 -0.57
N ASP A 61 11.09 18.29 -0.88
CA ASP A 61 10.75 18.93 -2.13
C ASP A 61 11.46 18.27 -3.34
N ALA A 62 12.70 17.80 -3.16
CA ALA A 62 13.45 17.07 -4.19
C ALA A 62 12.83 15.69 -4.45
N ILE A 63 12.45 14.97 -3.40
CA ILE A 63 11.74 13.69 -3.49
C ILE A 63 10.44 13.85 -4.28
N LEU A 64 9.58 14.84 -3.94
CA LEU A 64 8.32 15.05 -4.68
C LEU A 64 8.56 15.43 -6.14
N ALA A 65 9.62 16.20 -6.43
CA ALA A 65 9.97 16.55 -7.80
C ALA A 65 10.43 15.32 -8.61
N ASP A 66 11.23 14.45 -8.00
CA ASP A 66 11.66 13.18 -8.60
C ASP A 66 10.47 12.25 -8.83
N LEU A 67 9.69 11.95 -7.80
CA LEU A 67 8.49 11.11 -7.88
C LEU A 67 7.53 11.58 -8.98
N LYS A 68 7.33 12.88 -9.14
CA LYS A 68 6.52 13.46 -10.23
C LYS A 68 7.08 13.17 -11.63
N VAL A 69 8.39 13.01 -11.75
CA VAL A 69 9.03 12.62 -13.02
C VAL A 69 8.88 11.12 -13.25
N GLN A 70 9.18 10.30 -12.23
CA GLN A 70 9.09 8.84 -12.29
C GLN A 70 7.66 8.36 -12.61
N THR A 71 6.65 8.98 -12.00
CA THR A 71 5.24 8.67 -12.20
C THR A 71 4.80 8.73 -13.67
N LYS A 72 5.39 9.60 -14.50
CA LYS A 72 5.02 9.74 -15.91
C LYS A 72 5.30 8.52 -16.79
N GLN A 73 6.07 7.58 -16.30
CA GLN A 73 6.47 6.41 -17.08
C GLN A 73 5.34 5.37 -17.18
N GLU A 74 4.60 5.17 -16.08
CA GLU A 74 3.62 4.09 -15.96
C GLU A 74 2.23 4.56 -15.49
N PHE A 75 2.04 5.87 -15.28
CA PHE A 75 0.78 6.41 -14.76
C PHE A 75 0.23 7.51 -15.67
N PRO A 76 -1.11 7.64 -15.80
CA PRO A 76 -1.74 8.64 -16.67
C PRO A 76 -1.39 10.07 -16.26
N GLU A 77 -1.52 11.02 -17.20
CA GLU A 77 -1.19 12.41 -16.93
C GLU A 77 -2.12 13.01 -15.88
N LEU A 78 -1.50 13.64 -14.87
CA LEU A 78 -2.23 14.34 -13.81
C LEU A 78 -2.53 15.77 -14.25
N PRO A 79 -3.74 16.32 -13.99
CA PRO A 79 -4.01 17.73 -14.13
C PRO A 79 -3.03 18.60 -13.34
N GLU A 80 -2.81 19.82 -13.81
CA GLU A 80 -1.92 20.76 -13.10
C GLU A 80 -2.44 21.03 -11.69
N CYS A 81 -1.60 20.74 -10.69
CA CYS A 81 -1.89 20.99 -9.28
C CYS A 81 -0.63 21.40 -8.54
N SER A 82 -0.83 22.15 -7.46
CA SER A 82 0.22 22.48 -6.48
C SER A 82 0.29 21.45 -5.37
N CYS A 83 1.47 21.30 -4.78
CA CYS A 83 1.65 20.61 -3.51
C CYS A 83 2.55 21.45 -2.61
N THR A 84 2.16 21.66 -1.38
CA THR A 84 2.96 22.35 -0.35
C THR A 84 3.28 21.37 0.77
N ILE A 85 4.56 21.22 1.12
CA ILE A 85 4.98 20.47 2.28
C ILE A 85 4.94 21.37 3.52
N LYS A 86 4.40 20.85 4.63
CA LYS A 86 4.37 21.52 5.92
C LYS A 86 4.84 20.57 7.01
N ALA A 87 5.47 21.12 8.05
CA ALA A 87 5.77 20.37 9.25
C ALA A 87 4.49 20.18 10.10
N VAL A 88 4.37 19.02 10.72
CA VAL A 88 3.40 18.80 11.79
C VAL A 88 3.78 19.70 12.96
N PRO A 89 2.81 20.42 13.60
CA PRO A 89 3.10 21.18 14.81
C PRO A 89 3.61 20.24 15.93
N GLU A 90 4.69 20.64 16.63
CA GLU A 90 5.33 19.86 17.69
C GLU A 90 4.34 19.27 18.72
N ALA A 91 3.33 20.02 19.08
CA ALA A 91 2.29 19.58 20.03
C ALA A 91 1.42 18.40 19.54
N LEU A 92 1.46 18.07 18.25
CA LEU A 92 0.68 17.00 17.62
C LEU A 92 1.55 15.82 17.15
N GLU A 93 2.87 15.93 17.20
CA GLU A 93 3.80 14.94 16.65
C GLU A 93 3.58 13.54 17.23
N LEU A 94 3.36 13.43 18.55
CA LEU A 94 3.10 12.14 19.21
C LEU A 94 1.76 11.49 18.89
N SER A 95 0.88 12.20 18.17
CA SER A 95 -0.48 11.75 17.89
C SER A 95 -0.76 11.55 16.39
N LEU A 96 0.20 11.87 15.53
CA LEU A 96 0.01 11.84 14.09
C LEU A 96 1.05 10.93 13.42
N SER A 97 0.68 10.39 12.27
CA SER A 97 1.50 9.54 11.41
C SER A 97 2.81 10.22 10.96
N PRO A 98 3.80 9.46 10.44
CA PRO A 98 5.07 10.00 9.91
C PRO A 98 4.88 11.09 8.86
N ALA A 99 3.89 10.93 7.99
CA ALA A 99 3.40 11.95 7.09
C ALA A 99 1.92 11.71 6.82
N PHE A 100 1.23 12.69 6.26
CA PHE A 100 -0.14 12.53 5.77
C PHE A 100 -0.50 13.59 4.74
N TYR A 101 -1.22 13.15 3.71
CA TYR A 101 -1.87 14.04 2.76
C TYR A 101 -3.17 14.58 3.34
N LEU A 102 -3.35 15.89 3.30
CA LEU A 102 -4.60 16.52 3.70
C LEU A 102 -5.48 16.71 2.48
N THR A 103 -6.53 15.87 2.36
CA THR A 103 -7.50 15.97 1.27
C THR A 103 -8.11 17.37 1.20
N PRO A 104 -7.99 18.07 0.06
CA PRO A 104 -8.49 19.41 -0.09
C PRO A 104 -10.04 19.44 -0.18
N PRO A 105 -10.65 20.61 -0.01
CA PRO A 105 -12.08 20.79 -0.30
C PRO A 105 -12.41 20.39 -1.76
N MET A 106 -13.60 19.84 -1.99
CA MET A 106 -14.07 19.35 -3.30
C MET A 106 -14.04 20.40 -4.42
N ASP A 107 -14.03 21.68 -4.09
CA ASP A 107 -13.94 22.80 -5.04
C ASP A 107 -12.52 23.32 -5.23
N ARG A 108 -11.49 22.65 -4.66
CA ARG A 108 -10.07 23.07 -4.66
C ARG A 108 -9.09 21.92 -4.77
N PHE A 109 -9.37 20.91 -5.57
CA PHE A 109 -8.47 19.77 -5.77
C PHE A 109 -7.07 20.15 -6.33
N GLN A 110 -6.90 21.38 -6.81
CA GLN A 110 -5.61 21.87 -7.29
C GLN A 110 -4.66 22.33 -6.18
N ASP A 111 -5.16 22.58 -4.95
CA ASP A 111 -4.39 23.13 -3.82
C ASP A 111 -4.11 22.04 -2.78
N ASN A 112 -2.98 21.36 -2.85
CA ASN A 112 -2.69 20.19 -2.04
C ASN A 112 -1.64 20.47 -0.97
N VAL A 113 -1.75 19.76 0.16
CA VAL A 113 -0.82 19.88 1.28
C VAL A 113 -0.47 18.49 1.81
N ILE A 114 0.83 18.24 1.99
CA ILE A 114 1.34 17.08 2.72
C ILE A 114 2.01 17.58 3.99
N TYR A 115 1.69 16.97 5.11
CA TYR A 115 2.35 17.23 6.38
C TYR A 115 3.38 16.14 6.66
N ILE A 116 4.57 16.52 7.14
CA ILE A 116 5.63 15.62 7.57
C ILE A 116 5.84 15.80 9.06
N ASN A 117 5.87 14.70 9.79
CA ASN A 117 6.10 14.65 11.23
C ASN A 117 7.62 14.62 11.50
N GLY A 118 8.10 15.58 12.29
CA GLY A 118 9.51 15.73 12.66
C GLY A 118 9.91 14.98 13.92
N SER A 119 9.03 14.12 14.49
CA SER A 119 9.34 13.34 15.69
C SER A 119 10.53 12.41 15.48
N GLU A 120 11.38 12.28 16.51
CA GLU A 120 12.49 11.31 16.53
C GLU A 120 12.01 9.85 16.37
N GLU A 121 10.76 9.56 16.71
CA GLU A 121 10.14 8.24 16.52
C GLU A 121 10.14 7.81 15.06
N TYR A 122 10.05 8.77 14.13
CA TYR A 122 9.98 8.53 12.69
C TYR A 122 11.26 8.81 11.93
N ALA A 123 12.38 9.06 12.65
CA ALA A 123 13.66 9.41 12.02
C ALA A 123 14.19 8.34 11.05
N ASP A 124 13.86 7.07 11.29
CA ASP A 124 14.27 5.94 10.46
C ASP A 124 13.22 5.55 9.40
N THR A 125 12.09 6.28 9.32
CA THR A 125 11.07 6.01 8.29
C THR A 125 11.56 6.46 6.91
N PRO A 126 11.51 5.59 5.88
CA PRO A 126 11.96 5.93 4.54
C PRO A 126 11.10 7.02 3.90
N LEU A 127 11.57 8.26 3.95
CA LEU A 127 10.79 9.42 3.48
C LEU A 127 10.44 9.35 2.00
N TYR A 128 11.30 8.74 1.16
CA TYR A 128 11.06 8.61 -0.29
C TYR A 128 9.78 7.82 -0.56
N THR A 129 9.65 6.63 0.01
CA THR A 129 8.47 5.78 -0.18
C THR A 129 7.24 6.32 0.54
N THR A 130 7.43 6.96 1.70
CA THR A 130 6.35 7.66 2.42
C THR A 130 5.77 8.80 1.57
N LEU A 131 6.60 9.58 0.88
CA LEU A 131 6.13 10.64 -0.01
C LEU A 131 5.57 10.09 -1.35
N ALA A 132 5.94 8.88 -1.76
CA ALA A 132 5.24 8.19 -2.82
C ALA A 132 3.81 7.80 -2.40
N HIS A 133 3.62 7.32 -1.17
CA HIS A 133 2.31 7.02 -0.57
C HIS A 133 1.43 8.28 -0.47
N GLU A 134 1.94 9.36 0.10
CA GLU A 134 1.16 10.58 0.36
C GLU A 134 1.01 11.46 -0.89
N GLY A 135 2.00 11.46 -1.78
CA GLY A 135 2.11 12.38 -2.91
C GLY A 135 1.91 11.73 -4.28
N TYR A 136 3.04 11.43 -4.95
CA TYR A 136 3.08 10.92 -6.31
C TYR A 136 3.70 9.52 -6.37
N PRO A 137 2.93 8.50 -6.85
CA PRO A 137 1.56 8.54 -7.37
C PRO A 137 0.45 8.14 -6.36
N GLY A 138 0.64 8.40 -5.05
CA GLY A 138 -0.26 7.97 -3.98
C GLY A 138 -1.52 8.83 -3.79
N HIS A 139 -1.82 9.18 -2.54
CA HIS A 139 -3.09 9.83 -2.14
C HIS A 139 -3.38 11.13 -2.88
N LEU A 140 -2.41 12.04 -2.96
CA LEU A 140 -2.57 13.31 -3.70
C LEU A 140 -2.90 13.02 -5.16
N TYR A 141 -2.10 12.17 -5.80
CA TYR A 141 -2.27 11.84 -7.20
C TYR A 141 -3.63 11.21 -7.48
N GLN A 142 -4.02 10.20 -6.70
CA GLN A 142 -5.33 9.53 -6.80
C GLN A 142 -6.47 10.52 -6.66
N THR A 143 -6.43 11.40 -5.65
CA THR A 143 -7.47 12.39 -5.37
C THR A 143 -7.62 13.39 -6.52
N VAL A 144 -6.52 13.97 -6.98
CA VAL A 144 -6.53 14.97 -8.07
C VAL A 144 -6.95 14.33 -9.39
N TYR A 145 -6.42 13.13 -9.71
CA TYR A 145 -6.82 12.41 -10.92
C TYR A 145 -8.31 12.08 -10.91
N PHE A 146 -8.80 11.45 -9.85
CA PHE A 146 -10.21 11.07 -9.76
C PHE A 146 -11.14 12.28 -9.84
N SER A 147 -10.74 13.43 -9.28
CA SER A 147 -11.51 14.67 -9.40
C SER A 147 -11.64 15.18 -10.84
N SER A 148 -10.71 14.80 -11.72
CA SER A 148 -10.71 15.23 -13.12
C SER A 148 -11.50 14.32 -14.05
N VAL A 149 -11.76 13.06 -13.64
CA VAL A 149 -12.45 12.06 -14.48
C VAL A 149 -13.85 11.73 -13.95
N CYS A 150 -14.18 12.09 -12.73
CA CYS A 150 -15.49 11.80 -12.11
C CYS A 150 -16.27 13.08 -11.80
N ASP A 151 -17.32 13.33 -12.57
CA ASP A 151 -18.21 14.49 -12.39
C ASP A 151 -19.33 14.24 -11.35
N ASP A 152 -19.49 13.03 -10.82
CA ASP A 152 -20.54 12.69 -9.87
C ASP A 152 -20.14 13.07 -8.44
N PRO A 153 -20.77 14.11 -7.84
CA PRO A 153 -20.38 14.60 -6.51
C PRO A 153 -20.53 13.54 -5.40
N ILE A 154 -21.45 12.59 -5.54
CA ILE A 154 -21.65 11.55 -4.52
C ILE A 154 -20.43 10.64 -4.40
N ARG A 155 -19.74 10.38 -5.51
CA ARG A 155 -18.55 9.53 -5.57
C ARG A 155 -17.39 10.12 -4.72
N HIS A 156 -17.29 11.44 -4.62
CA HIS A 156 -16.29 12.12 -3.80
C HIS A 156 -16.62 12.14 -2.30
N LEU A 157 -17.85 11.78 -1.93
CA LEU A 157 -18.30 11.71 -0.52
C LEU A 157 -18.29 10.29 0.03
N LEU A 158 -18.22 9.27 -0.84
CA LEU A 158 -18.15 7.89 -0.42
C LEU A 158 -16.72 7.54 0.00
N SER A 159 -16.59 6.76 1.07
CA SER A 159 -15.31 6.28 1.57
C SER A 159 -15.16 4.79 1.32
N PHE A 160 -14.03 4.41 0.75
CA PHE A 160 -13.62 3.02 0.53
C PHE A 160 -12.15 2.88 0.97
N PRO A 161 -11.89 2.79 2.29
CA PRO A 161 -10.55 2.93 2.85
C PRO A 161 -9.54 1.97 2.22
N ALA A 162 -9.87 0.68 2.10
CA ALA A 162 -8.92 -0.27 1.52
C ALA A 162 -8.63 -0.04 0.03
N TYR A 163 -9.51 0.62 -0.73
CA TYR A 163 -9.14 1.05 -2.06
C TYR A 163 -8.15 2.22 -2.00
N THR A 164 -8.39 3.19 -1.13
CA THR A 164 -7.58 4.40 -1.01
C THR A 164 -6.20 4.09 -0.41
N GLU A 165 -6.18 3.39 0.72
CA GLU A 165 -4.93 2.98 1.39
C GLU A 165 -4.20 1.88 0.62
N GLY A 166 -4.94 0.94 0.04
CA GLY A 166 -4.38 -0.12 -0.80
C GLY A 166 -3.71 0.41 -2.05
N TRP A 167 -4.28 1.43 -2.71
CA TRP A 167 -3.63 2.13 -3.81
C TRP A 167 -2.35 2.80 -3.35
N ALA A 168 -2.40 3.59 -2.27
CA ALA A 168 -1.23 4.30 -1.75
C ALA A 168 -0.13 3.33 -1.31
N THR A 169 -0.48 2.20 -0.66
CA THR A 169 0.46 1.13 -0.31
C THR A 169 1.05 0.45 -1.55
N TYR A 170 0.20 0.20 -2.56
CA TYR A 170 0.65 -0.39 -3.82
C TYR A 170 1.70 0.49 -4.50
N VAL A 171 1.46 1.79 -4.62
CA VAL A 171 2.41 2.69 -5.27
C VAL A 171 3.62 3.04 -4.39
N GLU A 172 3.48 3.02 -3.07
CA GLU A 172 4.59 3.05 -2.13
C GLU A 172 5.56 1.89 -2.42
N PHE A 173 5.04 0.65 -2.56
CA PHE A 173 5.86 -0.51 -2.87
C PHE A 173 6.42 -0.47 -4.30
N GLN A 174 5.67 0.07 -5.28
CA GLN A 174 6.20 0.30 -6.63
C GLN A 174 7.34 1.31 -6.66
N SER A 175 7.35 2.31 -5.75
CA SER A 175 8.38 3.35 -5.71
C SER A 175 9.78 2.82 -5.37
N TYR A 176 9.89 1.64 -4.77
CA TYR A 176 11.19 0.98 -4.61
C TYR A 176 11.85 0.67 -5.94
N PHE A 177 11.07 0.42 -7.01
CA PHE A 177 11.55 0.09 -8.36
C PHE A 177 11.79 1.31 -9.26
N PHE A 178 11.57 2.52 -8.76
CA PHE A 178 11.91 3.74 -9.49
C PHE A 178 13.43 3.91 -9.57
N ASP A 179 13.89 4.82 -10.42
CA ASP A 179 15.32 5.17 -10.50
C ASP A 179 15.69 6.05 -9.29
N ASN A 180 15.87 5.40 -8.16
CA ASN A 180 16.01 6.00 -6.83
C ASN A 180 17.40 5.76 -6.20
N GLY A 181 18.35 5.23 -6.97
CA GLY A 181 19.74 4.98 -6.54
C GLY A 181 19.98 3.63 -5.87
N LEU A 182 18.93 2.81 -5.63
CA LEU A 182 19.09 1.47 -5.06
C LEU A 182 19.45 0.43 -6.12
N SER A 183 20.20 -0.62 -5.73
CA SER A 183 20.42 -1.77 -6.60
C SER A 183 19.12 -2.57 -6.80
N PRO A 184 18.93 -3.25 -7.96
CA PRO A 184 17.71 -4.02 -8.22
C PRO A 184 17.46 -5.12 -7.16
N GLU A 185 18.50 -5.73 -6.63
CA GLU A 185 18.42 -6.73 -5.57
C GLU A 185 17.94 -6.12 -4.27
N LEU A 186 18.45 -4.93 -3.93
CA LEU A 186 18.04 -4.20 -2.73
C LEU A 186 16.60 -3.69 -2.84
N GLN A 187 16.17 -3.20 -4.01
CA GLN A 187 14.79 -2.79 -4.29
C GLN A 187 13.80 -3.93 -3.97
N ASN A 188 14.07 -5.13 -4.48
CA ASN A 188 13.25 -6.31 -4.21
C ASN A 188 13.22 -6.67 -2.72
N LEU A 189 14.38 -6.69 -2.07
CA LEU A 189 14.51 -7.05 -0.66
C LEU A 189 13.72 -6.07 0.23
N LEU A 190 13.88 -4.77 0.02
CA LEU A 190 13.24 -3.73 0.84
C LEU A 190 11.72 -3.73 0.63
N MET A 191 11.25 -3.83 -0.61
CA MET A 191 9.81 -3.92 -0.90
C MET A 191 9.18 -5.12 -0.21
N ARG A 192 9.79 -6.32 -0.33
CA ARG A 192 9.28 -7.54 0.33
C ARG A 192 9.33 -7.43 1.85
N ASN A 193 10.40 -6.86 2.41
CA ASN A 193 10.50 -6.63 3.84
C ASN A 193 9.35 -5.74 4.35
N GLN A 194 9.01 -4.69 3.61
CA GLN A 194 7.89 -3.83 3.94
C GLN A 194 6.55 -4.55 3.81
N ALA A 195 6.37 -5.34 2.75
CA ALA A 195 5.17 -6.14 2.54
C ALA A 195 4.97 -7.19 3.66
N VAL A 196 6.03 -7.90 4.05
CA VAL A 196 5.99 -8.86 5.17
C VAL A 196 5.67 -8.14 6.48
N THR A 197 6.32 -7.02 6.75
CA THR A 197 6.09 -6.25 7.99
C THR A 197 4.64 -5.79 8.10
N LEU A 198 4.08 -5.20 7.05
CA LEU A 198 2.68 -4.79 7.01
C LEU A 198 1.73 -5.99 7.08
N GLY A 199 2.09 -7.10 6.40
CA GLY A 199 1.33 -8.34 6.42
C GLY A 199 1.23 -8.97 7.81
N ILE A 200 2.31 -8.92 8.60
CA ILE A 200 2.30 -9.38 10.01
C ILE A 200 1.25 -8.60 10.81
N HIS A 201 1.17 -7.29 10.66
CA HIS A 201 0.16 -6.49 11.35
C HIS A 201 -1.26 -6.87 10.93
N ALA A 202 -1.50 -7.06 9.62
CA ALA A 202 -2.78 -7.53 9.10
C ALA A 202 -3.15 -8.93 9.63
N LEU A 203 -2.18 -9.86 9.67
CA LEU A 203 -2.39 -11.21 10.19
C LEU A 203 -2.66 -11.22 11.71
N LEU A 204 -1.99 -10.36 12.47
CA LEU A 204 -2.27 -10.19 13.91
C LEU A 204 -3.67 -9.62 14.13
N ASP A 205 -4.11 -8.64 13.35
CA ASP A 205 -5.46 -8.09 13.44
C ASP A 205 -6.53 -9.19 13.28
N LEU A 206 -6.40 -10.04 12.25
CA LEU A 206 -7.27 -11.18 12.00
C LEU A 206 -7.24 -12.19 13.18
N ASN A 207 -6.05 -12.55 13.64
CA ASN A 207 -5.90 -13.55 14.69
C ASN A 207 -6.42 -13.07 16.06
N ILE A 208 -6.19 -11.83 16.40
CA ILE A 208 -6.62 -11.24 17.69
C ILE A 208 -8.12 -11.00 17.67
N ASN A 209 -8.63 -10.30 16.65
CA ASN A 209 -10.02 -9.82 16.66
C ASN A 209 -11.03 -10.87 16.19
N TYR A 210 -10.62 -11.79 15.30
CA TYR A 210 -11.51 -12.86 14.80
C TYR A 210 -11.30 -14.19 15.51
N TYR A 211 -10.05 -14.67 15.63
CA TYR A 211 -9.76 -15.96 16.26
C TYR A 211 -9.57 -15.86 17.78
N GLY A 212 -9.47 -14.65 18.33
CA GLY A 212 -9.45 -14.41 19.77
C GLY A 212 -8.11 -14.70 20.43
N TRP A 213 -6.99 -14.46 19.73
CA TRP A 213 -5.67 -14.62 20.32
C TRP A 213 -5.47 -13.69 21.50
N THR A 214 -4.75 -14.22 22.50
CA THR A 214 -4.31 -13.49 23.68
C THR A 214 -2.93 -12.88 23.46
N LYS A 215 -2.51 -11.94 24.32
CA LYS A 215 -1.14 -11.39 24.33
C LYS A 215 -0.05 -12.48 24.36
N ASP A 216 -0.28 -13.56 25.13
CA ASP A 216 0.69 -14.67 25.21
C ASP A 216 0.78 -15.47 23.90
N GLN A 217 -0.33 -15.69 23.23
CA GLN A 217 -0.35 -16.36 21.91
C GLN A 217 0.28 -15.49 20.84
N THR A 218 0.01 -14.18 20.87
CA THR A 218 0.62 -13.20 19.96
C THR A 218 2.13 -13.16 20.15
N ALA A 219 2.62 -13.06 21.40
CA ALA A 219 4.05 -13.04 21.69
C ALA A 219 4.73 -14.34 21.26
N ALA A 220 4.12 -15.50 21.56
CA ALA A 220 4.67 -16.80 21.14
C ALA A 220 4.78 -16.91 19.61
N PHE A 221 3.74 -16.49 18.88
CA PHE A 221 3.76 -16.48 17.42
C PHE A 221 4.85 -15.57 16.85
N LEU A 222 4.99 -14.35 17.38
CA LEU A 222 5.99 -13.38 16.93
C LEU A 222 7.42 -13.87 17.22
N GLU A 223 7.64 -14.52 18.37
CA GLU A 223 8.93 -15.11 18.73
C GLU A 223 9.27 -16.32 17.83
N GLU A 224 8.34 -17.27 17.69
CA GLU A 224 8.57 -18.52 16.96
C GLU A 224 8.71 -18.31 15.45
N THR A 225 7.97 -17.36 14.88
CA THR A 225 7.89 -17.19 13.43
C THR A 225 8.84 -16.11 12.93
N TYR A 226 8.97 -15.01 13.66
CA TYR A 226 9.72 -13.82 13.21
C TYR A 226 10.91 -13.45 14.12
N GLY A 227 11.13 -14.20 15.20
CA GLY A 227 12.25 -13.94 16.12
C GLY A 227 12.07 -12.67 16.96
N ILE A 228 10.88 -12.11 17.07
CA ILE A 228 10.57 -10.93 17.89
C ILE A 228 10.40 -11.38 19.33
N THR A 229 11.47 -11.27 20.12
CA THR A 229 11.52 -11.73 21.52
C THR A 229 11.17 -10.64 22.54
N ASP A 230 11.10 -9.38 22.11
CA ASP A 230 10.75 -8.28 22.99
C ASP A 230 9.26 -8.28 23.33
N ARG A 231 8.96 -8.54 24.58
CA ARG A 231 7.58 -8.64 25.09
C ARG A 231 6.85 -7.31 25.01
N GLU A 232 7.50 -6.20 25.24
CA GLU A 232 6.88 -4.87 25.20
C GLU A 232 6.44 -4.54 23.77
N THR A 233 7.26 -4.86 22.77
CA THR A 233 6.90 -4.73 21.36
C THR A 233 5.70 -5.59 21.00
N SER A 234 5.68 -6.87 21.41
CA SER A 234 4.56 -7.79 21.17
C SER A 234 3.27 -7.29 21.81
N ASP A 235 3.34 -6.78 23.04
CA ASP A 235 2.17 -6.25 23.75
C ASP A 235 1.66 -4.95 23.11
N ARG A 236 2.53 -4.06 22.62
CA ARG A 236 2.14 -2.87 21.85
C ARG A 236 1.45 -3.22 20.55
N MET A 237 1.98 -4.20 19.80
CA MET A 237 1.33 -4.67 18.58
C MET A 237 -0.07 -5.23 18.86
N PHE A 238 -0.21 -6.05 19.93
CA PHE A 238 -1.52 -6.56 20.35
C PHE A 238 -2.50 -5.42 20.68
N ASP A 239 -2.07 -4.47 21.51
CA ASP A 239 -2.93 -3.36 21.94
C ASP A 239 -3.34 -2.48 20.74
N ALA A 240 -2.45 -2.24 19.77
CA ALA A 240 -2.78 -1.51 18.55
C ALA A 240 -3.90 -2.19 17.72
N MET A 241 -3.89 -3.53 17.61
CA MET A 241 -4.96 -4.27 16.91
C MET A 241 -6.29 -4.21 17.66
N VAL A 242 -6.26 -4.18 19.00
CA VAL A 242 -7.46 -4.06 19.81
C VAL A 242 -8.05 -2.65 19.77
N ASP A 243 -7.18 -1.64 19.77
CA ASP A 243 -7.58 -0.23 19.80
C ASP A 243 -8.20 0.23 18.47
N ASN A 244 -7.70 -0.29 17.34
CA ASN A 244 -8.21 0.06 16.01
C ASN A 244 -8.36 -1.18 15.10
N PRO A 245 -9.41 -2.00 15.33
CA PRO A 245 -9.61 -3.24 14.59
C PRO A 245 -9.86 -3.00 13.09
N ALA A 246 -9.26 -3.83 12.25
CA ALA A 246 -9.30 -3.81 10.80
C ALA A 246 -8.52 -2.64 10.13
N ASN A 247 -7.84 -1.79 10.88
CA ASN A 247 -7.07 -0.68 10.32
C ASN A 247 -5.96 -1.16 9.37
N TYR A 248 -5.11 -2.08 9.80
CA TYR A 248 -4.03 -2.60 8.96
C TYR A 248 -4.52 -3.43 7.77
N LEU A 249 -5.77 -3.93 7.83
CA LEU A 249 -6.40 -4.60 6.69
C LEU A 249 -6.73 -3.63 5.55
N GLU A 250 -7.02 -2.37 5.85
CA GLU A 250 -7.25 -1.36 4.81
C GLU A 250 -6.03 -1.22 3.89
N TYR A 251 -4.84 -1.18 4.47
CA TYR A 251 -3.56 -1.11 3.74
C TYR A 251 -3.20 -2.43 3.06
N TYR A 252 -3.06 -3.50 3.85
CA TYR A 252 -2.52 -4.76 3.33
C TYR A 252 -3.48 -5.49 2.41
N VAL A 253 -4.77 -5.59 2.77
CA VAL A 253 -5.76 -6.27 1.92
C VAL A 253 -6.01 -5.45 0.65
N GLY A 254 -6.07 -4.13 0.77
CA GLY A 254 -6.18 -3.26 -0.39
C GLY A 254 -5.02 -3.43 -1.37
N TRP A 255 -3.78 -3.43 -0.85
CA TRP A 255 -2.59 -3.74 -1.65
C TRP A 255 -2.66 -5.13 -2.28
N LEU A 256 -3.01 -6.17 -1.50
CA LEU A 256 -3.08 -7.55 -1.96
C LEU A 256 -4.07 -7.73 -3.12
N GLU A 257 -5.24 -7.08 -3.03
CA GLU A 257 -6.26 -7.08 -4.10
C GLU A 257 -5.72 -6.45 -5.39
N ILE A 258 -5.03 -5.31 -5.29
CA ILE A 258 -4.45 -4.62 -6.46
C ILE A 258 -3.29 -5.43 -7.03
N GLN A 259 -2.39 -5.92 -6.19
CA GLN A 259 -1.23 -6.69 -6.59
C GLN A 259 -1.64 -7.98 -7.32
N GLN A 260 -2.64 -8.71 -6.82
CA GLN A 260 -3.16 -9.90 -7.48
C GLN A 260 -3.79 -9.59 -8.85
N MET A 261 -4.48 -8.45 -8.99
CA MET A 261 -4.99 -8.04 -10.30
C MET A 261 -3.86 -7.72 -11.27
N ARG A 262 -2.79 -7.06 -10.81
CA ARG A 262 -1.60 -6.81 -11.63
C ARG A 262 -0.94 -8.12 -12.06
N GLU A 263 -0.65 -9.01 -11.14
CA GLU A 263 -0.05 -10.33 -11.41
C GLU A 263 -0.90 -11.14 -12.42
N GLN A 264 -2.21 -11.14 -12.25
CA GLN A 264 -3.13 -11.79 -13.20
C GLN A 264 -3.09 -11.14 -14.60
N ALA A 265 -2.99 -9.80 -14.67
CA ALA A 265 -2.88 -9.09 -15.94
C ALA A 265 -1.55 -9.39 -16.63
N GLU A 266 -0.44 -9.38 -15.90
CA GLU A 266 0.89 -9.73 -16.41
C GLU A 266 0.93 -11.17 -16.94
N GLU A 267 0.35 -12.13 -16.19
CA GLU A 267 0.26 -13.53 -16.62
C GLU A 267 -0.62 -13.72 -17.87
N THR A 268 -1.77 -13.03 -17.91
CA THR A 268 -2.74 -13.20 -18.99
C THR A 268 -2.33 -12.49 -20.29
N LEU A 269 -1.77 -11.29 -20.18
CA LEU A 269 -1.45 -10.44 -21.33
C LEU A 269 0.00 -10.60 -21.79
N GLY A 270 0.89 -11.19 -20.97
CA GLY A 270 2.29 -11.40 -21.30
C GLY A 270 2.97 -10.12 -21.80
N SER A 271 3.52 -10.17 -23.01
CA SER A 271 4.18 -9.02 -23.63
C SER A 271 3.25 -7.88 -24.03
N SER A 272 1.93 -8.07 -23.96
CA SER A 272 0.92 -7.05 -24.21
C SER A 272 0.50 -6.29 -22.95
N PHE A 273 1.00 -6.68 -21.78
CA PHE A 273 0.70 -5.94 -20.56
C PHE A 273 1.31 -4.54 -20.62
N ASP A 274 0.47 -3.53 -20.42
CA ASP A 274 0.87 -2.14 -20.30
C ASP A 274 0.49 -1.61 -18.91
N PRO A 275 1.47 -1.32 -18.03
CA PRO A 275 1.20 -0.78 -16.71
C PRO A 275 0.44 0.55 -16.75
N MET A 276 0.62 1.37 -17.77
CA MET A 276 -0.13 2.61 -17.95
C MET A 276 -1.64 2.35 -18.11
N GLU A 277 -2.02 1.37 -18.93
CA GLU A 277 -3.43 0.99 -19.13
C GLU A 277 -4.02 0.39 -17.85
N PHE A 278 -3.26 -0.44 -17.13
CA PHE A 278 -3.69 -1.02 -15.85
C PHE A 278 -3.93 0.05 -14.79
N HIS A 279 -2.99 0.97 -14.60
CA HIS A 279 -3.14 2.06 -13.63
C HIS A 279 -4.28 3.02 -14.01
N THR A 280 -4.43 3.32 -15.30
CA THR A 280 -5.54 4.14 -15.81
C THR A 280 -6.88 3.51 -15.50
N LEU A 281 -7.04 2.19 -15.72
CA LEU A 281 -8.27 1.47 -15.38
C LEU A 281 -8.65 1.67 -13.91
N LEU A 282 -7.71 1.44 -12.99
CA LEU A 282 -7.99 1.57 -11.55
C LEU A 282 -8.35 3.01 -11.19
N LEU A 283 -7.60 3.98 -11.66
CA LEU A 283 -7.80 5.40 -11.37
C LEU A 283 -9.10 5.95 -11.96
N ASP A 284 -9.49 5.53 -13.17
CA ASP A 284 -10.77 5.90 -13.80
C ASP A 284 -11.97 5.33 -13.04
N LEU A 285 -11.85 4.08 -12.55
CA LEU A 285 -12.86 3.49 -11.68
C LEU A 285 -12.98 4.24 -10.37
N GLY A 286 -11.85 4.66 -9.82
CA GLY A 286 -11.77 5.36 -8.55
C GLY A 286 -12.26 4.54 -7.35
N PRO A 287 -12.36 5.15 -6.15
CA PRO A 287 -12.69 4.45 -4.92
C PRO A 287 -14.02 3.68 -5.00
N ALA A 288 -13.94 2.35 -4.82
CA ALA A 288 -15.09 1.44 -4.80
C ALA A 288 -14.71 0.13 -4.06
N PRO A 289 -15.69 -0.71 -3.67
CA PRO A 289 -15.39 -2.04 -3.13
C PRO A 289 -14.65 -2.90 -4.16
N PHE A 290 -13.72 -3.74 -3.71
CA PHE A 290 -12.95 -4.61 -4.61
C PHE A 290 -13.80 -5.63 -5.38
N THR A 291 -14.96 -6.01 -4.87
CA THR A 291 -15.94 -6.79 -5.64
C THR A 291 -16.39 -6.09 -6.92
N VAL A 292 -16.51 -4.76 -6.90
CA VAL A 292 -16.86 -3.93 -8.07
C VAL A 292 -15.63 -3.74 -8.98
N ILE A 293 -14.48 -3.36 -8.37
CA ILE A 293 -13.22 -3.17 -9.11
C ILE A 293 -12.85 -4.42 -9.89
N ARG A 294 -12.89 -5.61 -9.26
CA ARG A 294 -12.56 -6.88 -9.94
C ARG A 294 -13.51 -7.21 -11.07
N ALA A 295 -14.81 -6.90 -10.97
CA ALA A 295 -15.74 -7.12 -12.06
C ALA A 295 -15.39 -6.28 -13.31
N HIS A 296 -14.99 -5.02 -13.11
CA HIS A 296 -14.52 -4.16 -14.20
C HIS A 296 -13.16 -4.61 -14.73
N PHE A 297 -12.23 -4.97 -13.85
CA PHE A 297 -10.94 -5.51 -14.23
C PHE A 297 -11.06 -6.77 -15.09
N GLN A 298 -11.93 -7.73 -14.73
CA GLN A 298 -12.14 -8.94 -15.53
C GLN A 298 -12.70 -8.59 -16.93
N SER A 299 -13.58 -7.60 -17.02
CA SER A 299 -14.12 -7.12 -18.30
C SER A 299 -13.02 -6.47 -19.15
N TRP A 300 -12.16 -5.66 -18.56
CA TRP A 300 -11.01 -5.05 -19.21
C TRP A 300 -10.02 -6.10 -19.69
N LEU A 301 -9.68 -7.09 -18.87
CA LEU A 301 -8.73 -8.14 -19.20
C LEU A 301 -9.14 -8.96 -20.44
N VAL A 302 -10.44 -9.19 -20.63
CA VAL A 302 -10.99 -9.88 -21.82
C VAL A 302 -10.93 -9.01 -23.08
N THR A 303 -11.00 -7.68 -22.92
CA THR A 303 -11.05 -6.73 -24.05
C THR A 303 -9.71 -6.09 -24.38
N ALA A 304 -8.70 -6.25 -23.51
CA ALA A 304 -7.36 -5.73 -23.71
C ALA A 304 -6.74 -6.33 -25.02
N PRO A 305 -6.05 -5.52 -25.83
CA PRO A 305 -5.48 -5.99 -27.09
C PRO A 305 -4.34 -6.98 -26.82
N LEU A 306 -4.47 -8.21 -27.33
CA LEU A 306 -3.39 -9.19 -27.33
C LEU A 306 -2.50 -9.00 -28.57
N THR A 307 -1.19 -9.10 -28.40
CA THR A 307 -0.27 -9.13 -29.56
C THR A 307 -0.35 -10.47 -30.29
N GLN A 308 0.05 -10.50 -31.56
CA GLN A 308 0.06 -11.75 -32.34
C GLN A 308 0.94 -12.86 -31.74
N GLY A 309 1.91 -12.49 -30.87
CA GLY A 309 2.77 -13.47 -30.17
C GLY A 309 2.03 -14.19 -29.03
N ASP A 310 1.12 -13.53 -28.37
CA ASP A 310 0.37 -14.07 -27.21
C ASP A 310 -0.79 -14.99 -27.66
N LEU A 311 -1.23 -14.88 -28.93
CA LEU A 311 -2.25 -15.75 -29.54
C LEU A 311 -1.70 -17.11 -30.01
N ALA A 312 -0.39 -17.33 -29.95
CA ALA A 312 0.29 -18.51 -30.47
C ALA A 312 0.85 -19.46 -29.38
N ALA A 313 0.68 -19.12 -28.10
CA ALA A 313 1.09 -19.93 -26.95
C ALA A 313 -0.13 -20.63 -26.34
#